data_a675669f9adccf617b435a1a066169fd
#
_entry.id   a675669f9adccf617b435a1a066169fd
#
_cell.length_a   1.000
_cell.length_b   1.000
_cell.length_c   1.000
_cell.angle_alpha   90.00
_cell.angle_beta   90.00
_cell.angle_gamma   90.00
#
_symmetry.space_group_name_H-M   'P 1'
#
loop_
_entity.id
_entity.type
_entity.pdbx_description
1 polymer ?
#
loop_
_entity_poly.entity_id
_entity_poly.type
_entity_poly.pdbx_seq_one_letter_code
_entity_poly.pdbx_strand_id
1 'polypeptide(L)'
;MKLPLGIHVGERLSLEQTYWQAEFADRNGFESVWVAEGRLARDGIVPAAIIASRTSNLKIGTGVVNNKSRNAALMAVTFKTLDEVAPGRAILGIGAWWEPLATKVGQPLVKPLASMREYIAVCQAFFRNELVSFEGEFVQMRDVRFDSMYRENKPVDIPIYIGAVGPKMLELAGEISDGVHMDFLLPPSYLTGAKEAIGRGVAKRTDGRAGIDLTQIVACSVNDDDPQEAIDACKAFLTLYLMQQPHIAEHCGVERELVDRLQEVAGWPATPEDIKRAMPLVSNSLVQSVTACGSTSQAFDKLMSYHEAGVRCPIISTLGDKERTLTSLAMAAKD
;
A
#
# COMPACT_ATOMS: atom_id res chain seq x y z
N MET A 1 -22.04 -3.76 -2.18
CA MET A 1 -21.31 -3.26 -1.00
C MET A 1 -21.45 -1.75 -0.98
N LYS A 2 -21.90 -1.15 0.11
CA LYS A 2 -22.07 0.33 0.23
C LYS A 2 -20.73 1.05 0.30
N LEU A 3 -19.71 0.41 0.89
CA LEU A 3 -18.35 0.91 0.94
C LEU A 3 -17.45 -0.06 0.16
N PRO A 4 -16.78 0.36 -0.93
CA PRO A 4 -15.78 -0.48 -1.59
C PRO A 4 -14.61 -0.71 -0.63
N LEU A 5 -14.24 -1.98 -0.41
CA LEU A 5 -13.16 -2.36 0.48
C LEU A 5 -12.11 -3.16 -0.29
N GLY A 6 -10.86 -2.97 0.06
CA GLY A 6 -9.77 -3.84 -0.31
C GLY A 6 -9.16 -4.52 0.93
N ILE A 7 -8.23 -5.43 0.71
CA ILE A 7 -7.50 -6.09 1.78
C ILE A 7 -5.99 -5.97 1.55
N HIS A 8 -5.25 -5.70 2.61
CA HIS A 8 -3.79 -5.71 2.63
C HIS A 8 -3.30 -7.00 3.27
N VAL A 9 -2.44 -7.73 2.58
CA VAL A 9 -1.79 -8.94 3.09
C VAL A 9 -0.28 -8.73 3.13
N GLY A 10 0.25 -8.70 4.33
CA GLY A 10 1.65 -8.35 4.60
C GLY A 10 2.48 -9.51 5.14
N GLU A 11 3.74 -9.21 5.42
CA GLU A 11 4.76 -10.15 5.89
C GLU A 11 4.48 -10.77 7.27
N ARG A 12 3.51 -10.20 8.01
CA ARG A 12 3.12 -10.70 9.35
C ARG A 12 2.14 -11.87 9.32
N LEU A 13 1.62 -12.20 8.13
CA LEU A 13 0.71 -13.32 7.92
C LEU A 13 1.51 -14.56 7.47
N SER A 14 1.11 -15.75 7.91
CA SER A 14 1.57 -16.96 7.23
C SER A 14 1.06 -16.98 5.78
N LEU A 15 1.66 -17.80 4.91
CA LEU A 15 1.14 -17.93 3.53
C LEU A 15 -0.29 -18.46 3.51
N GLU A 16 -0.60 -19.39 4.41
CA GLU A 16 -1.95 -19.93 4.57
C GLU A 16 -2.95 -18.84 4.94
N GLN A 17 -2.64 -17.99 5.94
CA GLN A 17 -3.45 -16.84 6.31
C GLN A 17 -3.58 -15.82 5.17
N THR A 18 -2.49 -15.60 4.43
CA THR A 18 -2.48 -14.70 3.26
C THR A 18 -3.48 -15.16 2.20
N TYR A 19 -3.45 -16.44 1.85
CA TYR A 19 -4.35 -16.99 0.83
C TYR A 19 -5.80 -17.07 1.33
N TRP A 20 -6.00 -17.50 2.57
CA TRP A 20 -7.33 -17.53 3.18
C TRP A 20 -8.00 -16.15 3.17
N GLN A 21 -7.27 -15.10 3.58
CA GLN A 21 -7.82 -13.74 3.58
C GLN A 21 -8.17 -13.25 2.18
N ALA A 22 -7.33 -13.53 1.17
CA ALA A 22 -7.61 -13.16 -0.21
C ALA A 22 -8.84 -13.90 -0.76
N GLU A 23 -8.94 -15.21 -0.53
CA GLU A 23 -10.09 -16.00 -0.94
C GLU A 23 -11.38 -15.58 -0.19
N PHE A 24 -11.27 -15.23 1.09
CA PHE A 24 -12.39 -14.67 1.85
C PHE A 24 -12.85 -13.33 1.23
N ALA A 25 -11.92 -12.44 0.92
CA ALA A 25 -12.21 -11.15 0.31
C ALA A 25 -12.89 -11.31 -1.06
N ASP A 26 -12.40 -12.23 -1.91
CA ASP A 26 -13.00 -12.52 -3.23
C ASP A 26 -14.46 -12.99 -3.10
N ARG A 27 -14.72 -13.94 -2.19
CA ARG A 27 -16.07 -14.46 -1.92
C ARG A 27 -17.04 -13.43 -1.32
N ASN A 28 -16.52 -12.42 -0.63
CA ASN A 28 -17.32 -11.39 0.06
C ASN A 28 -17.44 -10.08 -0.72
N GLY A 29 -16.92 -10.02 -1.97
CA GLY A 29 -17.13 -8.89 -2.86
C GLY A 29 -16.21 -7.69 -2.56
N PHE A 30 -15.04 -7.91 -1.96
CA PHE A 30 -14.00 -6.91 -1.91
C PHE A 30 -13.50 -6.59 -3.31
N GLU A 31 -13.00 -5.38 -3.53
CA GLU A 31 -12.52 -4.96 -4.86
C GLU A 31 -11.09 -5.44 -5.16
N SER A 32 -10.22 -5.46 -4.15
CA SER A 32 -8.80 -5.65 -4.38
C SER A 32 -8.08 -6.31 -3.20
N VAL A 33 -6.98 -6.98 -3.53
CA VAL A 33 -5.96 -7.41 -2.57
C VAL A 33 -4.64 -6.71 -2.88
N TRP A 34 -3.96 -6.23 -1.85
CA TRP A 34 -2.68 -5.54 -1.94
C TRP A 34 -1.63 -6.33 -1.17
N VAL A 35 -0.66 -6.87 -1.90
CA VAL A 35 0.38 -7.74 -1.35
C VAL A 35 1.63 -6.93 -1.05
N ALA A 36 2.02 -6.86 0.22
CA ALA A 36 3.20 -6.11 0.64
C ALA A 36 4.51 -6.83 0.30
N GLU A 37 5.52 -6.04 -0.09
CA GLU A 37 6.93 -6.44 -0.10
C GLU A 37 7.66 -5.65 0.99
N GLY A 38 7.62 -6.19 2.22
CA GLY A 38 8.12 -5.47 3.41
C GLY A 38 9.43 -6.03 3.93
N ARG A 39 10.39 -5.15 4.22
CA ARG A 39 11.55 -5.38 5.10
C ARG A 39 12.39 -6.64 4.81
N LEU A 40 12.47 -7.09 3.57
CA LEU A 40 13.11 -8.37 3.18
C LEU A 40 12.52 -9.61 3.88
N ALA A 41 11.33 -9.49 4.45
CA ALA A 41 10.66 -10.61 5.09
C ALA A 41 9.94 -11.52 4.09
N ARG A 42 9.38 -10.93 3.02
CA ARG A 42 8.71 -11.67 1.95
C ARG A 42 8.70 -10.88 0.65
N ASP A 43 8.85 -11.60 -0.46
CA ASP A 43 8.56 -11.12 -1.81
C ASP A 43 7.08 -10.83 -1.98
N GLY A 44 6.73 -9.75 -2.67
CA GLY A 44 5.33 -9.37 -2.89
C GLY A 44 4.70 -10.03 -4.12
N ILE A 45 5.48 -10.43 -5.11
CA ILE A 45 4.99 -10.89 -6.41
C ILE A 45 4.62 -12.37 -6.40
N VAL A 46 5.43 -13.22 -5.74
CA VAL A 46 5.14 -14.66 -5.68
C VAL A 46 3.79 -14.94 -5.01
N PRO A 47 3.46 -14.38 -3.84
CA PRO A 47 2.11 -14.56 -3.26
C PRO A 47 1.02 -13.91 -4.12
N ALA A 48 1.28 -12.76 -4.76
CA ALA A 48 0.32 -12.12 -5.66
C ALA A 48 -0.07 -13.04 -6.82
N ALA A 49 0.89 -13.73 -7.45
CA ALA A 49 0.62 -14.68 -8.52
C ALA A 49 -0.22 -15.89 -8.06
N ILE A 50 0.05 -16.40 -6.84
CA ILE A 50 -0.74 -17.50 -6.26
C ILE A 50 -2.16 -17.02 -5.95
N ILE A 51 -2.33 -15.85 -5.37
CA ILE A 51 -3.65 -15.25 -5.10
C ILE A 51 -4.41 -15.04 -6.43
N ALA A 52 -3.74 -14.53 -7.46
CA ALA A 52 -4.31 -14.33 -8.78
C ALA A 52 -4.92 -15.62 -9.37
N SER A 53 -4.26 -16.77 -9.17
CA SER A 53 -4.73 -18.08 -9.63
C SER A 53 -5.85 -18.68 -8.77
N ARG A 54 -6.02 -18.21 -7.53
CA ARG A 54 -7.02 -18.73 -6.57
C ARG A 54 -8.29 -17.88 -6.48
N THR A 55 -8.28 -16.69 -7.06
CA THR A 55 -9.38 -15.72 -7.00
C THR A 55 -9.87 -15.37 -8.40
N SER A 56 -11.12 -14.93 -8.50
CA SER A 56 -11.76 -14.67 -9.80
C SER A 56 -12.12 -13.20 -10.04
N ASN A 57 -12.39 -12.44 -8.97
CA ASN A 57 -12.93 -11.09 -9.06
C ASN A 57 -12.00 -10.01 -8.56
N LEU A 58 -11.17 -10.32 -7.54
CA LEU A 58 -10.26 -9.36 -6.94
C LEU A 58 -9.25 -8.81 -7.95
N LYS A 59 -9.06 -7.50 -7.95
CA LYS A 59 -7.87 -6.87 -8.49
C LYS A 59 -6.66 -7.20 -7.61
N ILE A 60 -5.53 -7.48 -8.22
CA ILE A 60 -4.33 -7.97 -7.55
C ILE A 60 -3.26 -6.89 -7.64
N GLY A 61 -3.06 -6.16 -6.55
CA GLY A 61 -2.05 -5.11 -6.44
C GLY A 61 -0.86 -5.52 -5.57
N THR A 62 0.30 -4.95 -5.83
CA THR A 62 1.37 -4.91 -4.84
C THR A 62 1.26 -3.66 -3.97
N GLY A 63 1.39 -3.79 -2.66
CA GLY A 63 1.18 -2.67 -1.73
C GLY A 63 2.35 -2.42 -0.78
N VAL A 64 3.56 -2.04 -1.26
CA VAL A 64 4.03 -1.84 -2.63
C VAL A 64 5.35 -2.57 -2.87
N VAL A 65 5.68 -2.91 -4.11
CA VAL A 65 7.06 -3.29 -4.46
C VAL A 65 7.92 -2.05 -4.63
N ASN A 66 9.25 -2.20 -4.63
CA ASN A 66 10.15 -1.05 -4.76
C ASN A 66 10.74 -0.93 -6.17
N ASN A 67 11.13 0.29 -6.58
CA ASN A 67 11.74 0.59 -7.87
C ASN A 67 13.27 0.40 -7.89
N LYS A 68 13.86 -0.31 -6.92
CA LYS A 68 15.31 -0.50 -6.77
C LYS A 68 15.77 -1.92 -6.99
N SER A 69 15.03 -2.89 -6.47
CA SER A 69 15.46 -4.30 -6.46
C SER A 69 15.29 -5.01 -7.82
N ARG A 70 14.38 -4.52 -8.69
CA ARG A 70 14.15 -5.04 -10.03
C ARG A 70 14.29 -3.91 -11.04
N ASN A 71 14.92 -4.14 -12.21
CA ASN A 71 14.93 -3.09 -13.23
C ASN A 71 13.55 -2.90 -13.87
N ALA A 72 13.31 -1.74 -14.49
CA ALA A 72 12.00 -1.36 -15.01
C ALA A 72 11.46 -2.31 -16.10
N ALA A 73 12.32 -2.82 -16.99
CA ALA A 73 11.88 -3.78 -18.01
C ALA A 73 11.43 -5.10 -17.38
N LEU A 74 12.22 -5.65 -16.45
CA LEU A 74 11.86 -6.89 -15.76
C LEU A 74 10.57 -6.71 -14.92
N MET A 75 10.40 -5.57 -14.27
CA MET A 75 9.15 -5.26 -13.55
C MET A 75 7.95 -5.25 -14.51
N ALA A 76 8.07 -4.58 -15.64
CA ALA A 76 7.00 -4.54 -16.63
C ALA A 76 6.68 -5.94 -17.18
N VAL A 77 7.69 -6.76 -17.49
CA VAL A 77 7.50 -8.16 -17.91
C VAL A 77 6.80 -8.97 -16.81
N THR A 78 7.21 -8.80 -15.55
CA THR A 78 6.60 -9.49 -14.40
C THR A 78 5.10 -9.19 -14.31
N PHE A 79 4.71 -7.92 -14.45
CA PHE A 79 3.29 -7.55 -14.36
C PHE A 79 2.50 -7.93 -15.61
N LYS A 80 3.11 -7.93 -16.81
CA LYS A 80 2.49 -8.54 -18.01
C LYS A 80 2.24 -10.04 -17.81
N THR A 81 3.16 -10.75 -17.13
CA THR A 81 2.97 -12.17 -16.79
C THR A 81 1.89 -12.36 -15.73
N LEU A 82 1.82 -11.48 -14.72
CA LEU A 82 0.74 -11.51 -13.74
C LEU A 82 -0.63 -11.28 -14.39
N ASP A 83 -0.70 -10.37 -15.36
CA ASP A 83 -1.92 -10.13 -16.13
C ASP A 83 -2.33 -11.34 -16.99
N GLU A 84 -1.39 -12.18 -17.43
CA GLU A 84 -1.73 -13.47 -18.08
C GLU A 84 -2.42 -14.44 -17.13
N VAL A 85 -2.01 -14.45 -15.85
CA VAL A 85 -2.64 -15.29 -14.81
C VAL A 85 -4.01 -14.75 -14.44
N ALA A 86 -4.17 -13.43 -14.42
CA ALA A 86 -5.37 -12.74 -13.97
C ALA A 86 -5.71 -11.57 -14.92
N PRO A 87 -6.23 -11.85 -16.14
CA PRO A 87 -6.45 -10.83 -17.16
C PRO A 87 -7.31 -9.65 -16.69
N GLY A 88 -6.77 -8.43 -16.83
CA GLY A 88 -7.43 -7.18 -16.42
C GLY A 88 -7.55 -6.97 -14.92
N ARG A 89 -6.88 -7.80 -14.09
CA ARG A 89 -6.93 -7.69 -12.63
C ARG A 89 -5.62 -7.24 -12.00
N ALA A 90 -4.49 -7.25 -12.72
CA ALA A 90 -3.19 -6.85 -12.20
C ALA A 90 -3.10 -5.32 -11.99
N ILE A 91 -2.48 -4.90 -10.88
CA ILE A 91 -2.15 -3.50 -10.56
C ILE A 91 -0.69 -3.44 -10.12
N LEU A 92 0.12 -2.59 -10.76
CA LEU A 92 1.49 -2.31 -10.30
C LEU A 92 1.45 -1.25 -9.20
N GLY A 93 1.49 -1.67 -7.94
CA GLY A 93 1.73 -0.76 -6.82
C GLY A 93 3.22 -0.67 -6.51
N ILE A 94 3.82 0.53 -6.65
CA ILE A 94 5.26 0.73 -6.58
C ILE A 94 5.65 1.89 -5.68
N GLY A 95 6.74 1.75 -4.93
CA GLY A 95 7.26 2.76 -4.02
C GLY A 95 8.76 2.99 -4.18
N ALA A 96 9.26 4.06 -3.56
CA ALA A 96 10.69 4.40 -3.62
C ALA A 96 11.57 3.59 -2.65
N TRP A 97 10.94 2.71 -1.84
CA TRP A 97 11.55 2.04 -0.68
C TRP A 97 11.75 2.99 0.52
N TRP A 98 12.51 2.57 1.54
CA TRP A 98 12.73 3.34 2.75
C TRP A 98 14.15 3.17 3.32
N GLU A 99 14.64 4.20 4.01
CA GLU A 99 15.89 4.15 4.77
C GLU A 99 15.64 3.69 6.22
N PRO A 100 16.58 2.97 6.86
CA PRO A 100 17.95 2.71 6.37
C PRO A 100 18.10 1.41 5.55
N LEU A 101 17.02 0.69 5.23
CA LEU A 101 17.12 -0.61 4.59
C LEU A 101 17.70 -0.52 3.17
N ALA A 102 17.28 0.46 2.39
CA ALA A 102 17.77 0.65 1.03
C ALA A 102 19.30 0.80 0.99
N THR A 103 19.87 1.64 1.86
CA THR A 103 21.32 1.78 2.00
C THR A 103 22.00 0.50 2.48
N LYS A 104 21.41 -0.23 3.44
CA LYS A 104 21.99 -1.48 3.97
C LYS A 104 22.08 -2.59 2.94
N VAL A 105 21.25 -2.58 1.90
CA VAL A 105 21.30 -3.54 0.78
C VAL A 105 22.01 -2.99 -0.47
N GLY A 106 22.72 -1.86 -0.33
CA GLY A 106 23.50 -1.28 -1.43
C GLY A 106 22.67 -0.52 -2.47
N GLN A 107 21.45 -0.12 -2.14
CA GLN A 107 20.52 0.59 -3.04
C GLN A 107 20.04 1.92 -2.42
N PRO A 108 20.92 2.89 -2.12
CA PRO A 108 20.53 4.11 -1.44
C PRO A 108 19.49 4.92 -2.23
N LEU A 109 18.66 5.68 -1.50
CA LEU A 109 17.63 6.52 -2.10
C LEU A 109 18.23 7.81 -2.65
N VAL A 110 18.75 7.76 -3.86
CA VAL A 110 19.26 8.93 -4.58
C VAL A 110 18.17 9.48 -5.48
N LYS A 111 17.84 10.78 -5.35
CA LYS A 111 16.83 11.49 -6.15
C LYS A 111 15.56 10.65 -6.40
N PRO A 112 14.82 10.23 -5.36
CA PRO A 112 13.74 9.25 -5.50
C PRO A 112 12.62 9.68 -6.45
N LEU A 113 12.35 10.97 -6.59
CA LEU A 113 11.34 11.49 -7.52
C LEU A 113 11.77 11.29 -8.99
N ALA A 114 13.00 11.64 -9.34
CA ALA A 114 13.52 11.45 -10.70
C ALA A 114 13.61 9.97 -11.05
N SER A 115 14.14 9.15 -10.13
CA SER A 115 14.22 7.69 -10.30
C SER A 115 12.84 7.06 -10.51
N MET A 116 11.80 7.50 -9.76
CA MET A 116 10.44 7.00 -9.92
C MET A 116 9.85 7.41 -11.27
N ARG A 117 10.04 8.65 -11.70
CA ARG A 117 9.55 9.15 -12.99
C ARG A 117 10.10 8.34 -14.16
N GLU A 118 11.43 8.14 -14.21
CA GLU A 118 12.06 7.38 -15.28
C GLU A 118 11.60 5.92 -15.29
N TYR A 119 11.51 5.32 -14.11
CA TYR A 119 11.08 3.94 -13.95
C TYR A 119 9.64 3.70 -14.45
N ILE A 120 8.71 4.57 -14.07
CA ILE A 120 7.31 4.46 -14.50
C ILE A 120 7.16 4.72 -15.99
N ALA A 121 7.87 5.70 -16.54
CA ALA A 121 7.83 5.97 -17.97
C ALA A 121 8.21 4.73 -18.81
N VAL A 122 9.24 4.00 -18.37
CA VAL A 122 9.65 2.74 -19.02
C VAL A 122 8.60 1.65 -18.84
N CYS A 123 8.05 1.45 -17.63
CA CYS A 123 6.99 0.46 -17.41
C CYS A 123 5.76 0.72 -18.31
N GLN A 124 5.33 1.98 -18.40
CA GLN A 124 4.21 2.39 -19.25
C GLN A 124 4.48 2.11 -20.74
N ALA A 125 5.71 2.39 -21.23
CA ALA A 125 6.09 2.10 -22.61
C ALA A 125 6.04 0.59 -22.91
N PHE A 126 6.52 -0.25 -21.98
CA PHE A 126 6.38 -1.71 -22.10
C PHE A 126 4.93 -2.19 -22.05
N PHE A 127 4.07 -1.57 -21.24
CA PHE A 127 2.64 -1.91 -21.21
C PHE A 127 1.94 -1.54 -22.52
N ARG A 128 2.35 -0.45 -23.17
CA ARG A 128 1.89 -0.07 -24.52
C ARG A 128 2.53 -0.90 -25.66
N ASN A 129 3.40 -1.85 -25.31
CA ASN A 129 4.13 -2.72 -26.24
C ASN A 129 5.04 -1.97 -27.23
N GLU A 130 5.66 -0.89 -26.79
CA GLU A 130 6.58 -0.07 -27.58
C GLU A 130 7.98 -0.70 -27.67
N LEU A 131 8.74 -0.32 -28.71
CA LEU A 131 10.19 -0.47 -28.75
C LEU A 131 10.80 0.65 -27.91
N VAL A 132 11.47 0.28 -26.82
CA VAL A 132 11.95 1.24 -25.82
C VAL A 132 13.43 1.51 -25.98
N SER A 133 13.76 2.77 -26.25
CA SER A 133 15.09 3.34 -26.04
C SER A 133 14.93 4.50 -25.06
N PHE A 134 15.65 4.47 -23.94
CA PHE A 134 15.54 5.44 -22.85
C PHE A 134 16.93 5.78 -22.29
N GLU A 135 17.28 7.07 -22.29
CA GLU A 135 18.56 7.58 -21.79
C GLU A 135 18.33 8.49 -20.60
N GLY A 136 18.03 7.90 -19.44
CA GLY A 136 17.84 8.61 -18.16
C GLY A 136 19.07 8.56 -17.26
N GLU A 137 19.00 9.23 -16.13
CA GLU A 137 20.03 9.16 -15.08
C GLU A 137 20.00 7.80 -14.35
N PHE A 138 18.80 7.23 -14.16
CA PHE A 138 18.56 6.00 -13.37
C PHE A 138 18.19 4.80 -14.23
N VAL A 139 17.58 5.03 -15.39
CA VAL A 139 17.18 3.98 -16.32
C VAL A 139 17.80 4.24 -17.68
N GLN A 140 18.52 3.25 -18.19
CA GLN A 140 19.13 3.30 -19.52
C GLN A 140 18.78 2.01 -20.26
N MET A 141 18.22 2.14 -21.47
CA MET A 141 17.84 1.03 -22.35
C MET A 141 18.02 1.43 -23.80
N ARG A 142 18.33 0.44 -24.65
CA ARG A 142 18.45 0.66 -26.08
C ARG A 142 17.78 -0.47 -26.84
N ASP A 143 16.78 -0.11 -27.66
CA ASP A 143 16.08 -0.99 -28.59
C ASP A 143 15.53 -2.27 -27.95
N VAL A 144 14.92 -2.12 -26.75
CA VAL A 144 14.34 -3.24 -25.99
C VAL A 144 12.83 -3.29 -26.23
N ARG A 145 12.32 -4.48 -26.48
CA ARG A 145 10.88 -4.74 -26.64
C ARG A 145 10.47 -5.94 -25.80
N PHE A 146 9.24 -5.93 -25.31
CA PHE A 146 8.64 -7.16 -24.83
C PHE A 146 8.40 -8.11 -26.01
N ASP A 147 8.89 -9.35 -25.89
CA ASP A 147 8.80 -10.36 -26.94
C ASP A 147 8.27 -11.68 -26.36
N SER A 148 6.98 -11.92 -26.55
CA SER A 148 6.36 -13.20 -26.24
C SER A 148 6.39 -14.09 -27.49
N MET A 149 7.07 -15.23 -27.40
CA MET A 149 7.21 -16.16 -28.50
C MET A 149 5.99 -17.06 -28.73
N TYR A 150 5.06 -17.11 -27.81
CA TYR A 150 3.91 -18.05 -27.83
C TYR A 150 2.55 -17.38 -28.03
N ARG A 151 2.52 -16.05 -28.05
CA ARG A 151 1.30 -15.26 -28.29
C ARG A 151 1.60 -13.96 -29.01
N GLU A 152 0.56 -13.35 -29.55
CA GLU A 152 0.66 -12.00 -30.10
C GLU A 152 0.99 -10.98 -29.01
N ASN A 153 1.97 -10.12 -29.27
CA ASN A 153 2.38 -9.04 -28.38
C ASN A 153 1.41 -7.86 -28.53
N LYS A 154 0.54 -7.66 -27.51
CA LYS A 154 -0.44 -6.57 -27.47
C LYS A 154 -0.17 -5.62 -26.32
N PRO A 155 -0.62 -4.36 -26.43
CA PRO A 155 -0.75 -3.49 -25.27
C PRO A 155 -1.62 -4.14 -24.18
N VAL A 156 -1.27 -3.85 -22.92
CA VAL A 156 -2.04 -4.26 -21.74
C VAL A 156 -2.36 -3.02 -20.90
N ASP A 157 -3.54 -3.03 -20.29
CA ASP A 157 -3.97 -1.97 -19.39
C ASP A 157 -3.73 -2.40 -17.94
N ILE A 158 -2.53 -2.13 -17.45
CA ILE A 158 -2.11 -2.41 -16.07
C ILE A 158 -1.96 -1.08 -15.35
N PRO A 159 -2.91 -0.71 -14.47
CA PRO A 159 -2.81 0.53 -13.71
C PRO A 159 -1.57 0.56 -12.82
N ILE A 160 -0.93 1.73 -12.73
CA ILE A 160 0.24 1.97 -11.88
C ILE A 160 -0.18 2.86 -10.71
N TYR A 161 0.00 2.36 -9.49
CA TYR A 161 -0.24 3.10 -8.25
C TYR A 161 1.09 3.39 -7.56
N ILE A 162 1.30 4.65 -7.18
CA ILE A 162 2.52 5.02 -6.43
C ILE A 162 2.22 5.01 -4.93
N GLY A 163 3.04 4.27 -4.19
CA GLY A 163 3.09 4.37 -2.73
C GLY A 163 3.69 5.71 -2.32
N ALA A 164 2.88 6.61 -1.74
CA ALA A 164 3.29 7.96 -1.41
C ALA A 164 2.65 8.48 -0.12
N VAL A 165 3.46 9.21 0.66
CA VAL A 165 3.02 9.95 1.85
C VAL A 165 3.46 11.42 1.73
N GLY A 166 4.72 11.69 1.41
CA GLY A 166 5.24 13.06 1.33
C GLY A 166 4.65 13.87 0.15
N PRO A 167 4.45 15.20 0.32
CA PRO A 167 3.74 16.04 -0.65
C PRO A 167 4.37 16.06 -2.04
N LYS A 168 5.70 15.98 -2.15
CA LYS A 168 6.38 15.96 -3.45
C LYS A 168 6.14 14.64 -4.22
N MET A 169 6.10 13.50 -3.53
CA MET A 169 5.80 12.22 -4.16
C MET A 169 4.31 12.09 -4.49
N LEU A 170 3.42 12.66 -3.67
CA LEU A 170 1.98 12.77 -3.95
C LEU A 170 1.72 13.61 -5.21
N GLU A 171 2.43 14.74 -5.36
CA GLU A 171 2.35 15.57 -6.57
C GLU A 171 2.86 14.80 -7.80
N LEU A 172 4.02 14.13 -7.69
CA LEU A 172 4.53 13.29 -8.77
C LEU A 172 3.54 12.18 -9.13
N ALA A 173 2.96 11.49 -8.14
CA ALA A 173 1.96 10.46 -8.38
C ALA A 173 0.75 11.04 -9.13
N GLY A 174 0.26 12.21 -8.72
CA GLY A 174 -0.79 12.93 -9.43
C GLY A 174 -0.48 13.16 -10.91
N GLU A 175 0.77 13.42 -11.25
CA GLU A 175 1.21 13.70 -12.61
C GLU A 175 1.34 12.44 -13.49
N ILE A 176 1.92 11.34 -12.96
CA ILE A 176 2.41 10.24 -13.81
C ILE A 176 1.74 8.88 -13.58
N SER A 177 0.87 8.72 -12.57
CA SER A 177 0.28 7.43 -12.21
C SER A 177 -1.24 7.39 -12.35
N ASP A 178 -1.83 6.20 -12.24
CA ASP A 178 -3.27 5.97 -12.28
C ASP A 178 -3.90 6.04 -10.90
N GLY A 179 -3.08 5.83 -9.86
CA GLY A 179 -3.53 5.89 -8.47
C GLY A 179 -2.42 6.20 -7.47
N VAL A 180 -2.86 6.51 -6.26
CA VAL A 180 -2.01 6.65 -5.08
C VAL A 180 -2.40 5.58 -4.06
N HIS A 181 -1.41 4.86 -3.55
CA HIS A 181 -1.59 3.91 -2.45
C HIS A 181 -0.92 4.48 -1.20
N MET A 182 -1.73 5.02 -0.30
CA MET A 182 -1.24 5.68 0.91
C MET A 182 -0.96 4.65 2.02
N ASP A 183 0.08 4.93 2.79
CA ASP A 183 0.55 4.06 3.88
C ASP A 183 -0.35 4.15 5.11
N PHE A 184 -0.04 3.33 6.11
CA PHE A 184 -0.69 3.28 7.42
C PHE A 184 -0.66 4.62 8.17
N LEU A 185 -1.58 4.74 9.13
CA LEU A 185 -1.56 5.72 10.22
C LEU A 185 -1.72 7.19 9.81
N LEU A 186 -2.12 7.45 8.58
CA LEU A 186 -2.49 8.81 8.15
C LEU A 186 -3.95 9.06 8.53
N PRO A 187 -4.27 10.07 9.36
CA PRO A 187 -5.66 10.34 9.74
C PRO A 187 -6.46 10.92 8.56
N PRO A 188 -7.80 10.84 8.56
CA PRO A 188 -8.64 11.45 7.53
C PRO A 188 -8.35 12.94 7.30
N SER A 189 -7.94 13.68 8.33
CA SER A 189 -7.57 15.10 8.22
C SER A 189 -6.36 15.36 7.35
N TYR A 190 -5.43 14.40 7.24
CA TYR A 190 -4.26 14.48 6.37
C TYR A 190 -4.64 14.53 4.87
N LEU A 191 -5.77 13.93 4.51
CA LEU A 191 -6.21 13.78 3.11
C LEU A 191 -6.49 15.11 2.42
N THR A 192 -6.82 16.18 3.14
CA THR A 192 -7.02 17.50 2.56
C THR A 192 -5.74 17.99 1.86
N GLY A 193 -4.62 18.04 2.58
CA GLY A 193 -3.33 18.45 2.02
C GLY A 193 -2.79 17.45 0.99
N ALA A 194 -3.05 16.15 1.19
CA ALA A 194 -2.67 15.11 0.24
C ALA A 194 -3.39 15.30 -1.11
N LYS A 195 -4.70 15.55 -1.11
CA LYS A 195 -5.48 15.81 -2.34
C LYS A 195 -5.04 17.09 -3.05
N GLU A 196 -4.68 18.13 -2.32
CA GLU A 196 -4.12 19.34 -2.91
C GLU A 196 -2.80 19.08 -3.64
N ALA A 197 -1.89 18.29 -3.01
CA ALA A 197 -0.63 17.90 -3.63
C ALA A 197 -0.86 17.06 -4.90
N ILE A 198 -1.72 16.06 -4.82
CA ILE A 198 -2.13 15.21 -5.95
C ILE A 198 -2.74 16.07 -7.07
N GLY A 199 -3.63 17.02 -6.72
CA GLY A 199 -4.28 17.91 -7.67
C GLY A 199 -3.29 18.79 -8.45
N ARG A 200 -2.22 19.27 -7.80
CA ARG A 200 -1.13 19.99 -8.49
C ARG A 200 -0.42 19.10 -9.52
N GLY A 201 -0.26 17.81 -9.21
CA GLY A 201 0.29 16.84 -10.16
C GLY A 201 -0.66 16.57 -11.34
N VAL A 202 -1.94 16.33 -11.05
CA VAL A 202 -2.97 16.11 -12.09
C VAL A 202 -3.03 17.29 -13.06
N ALA A 203 -2.90 18.53 -12.57
CA ALA A 203 -2.87 19.72 -13.42
C ALA A 203 -1.68 19.80 -14.39
N LYS A 204 -0.62 18.99 -14.17
CA LYS A 204 0.56 18.91 -15.05
C LYS A 204 0.44 17.81 -16.12
N ARG A 205 -0.62 17.01 -16.10
CA ARG A 205 -0.82 15.93 -17.07
C ARG A 205 -0.98 16.45 -18.48
N THR A 206 -0.38 15.71 -19.42
CA THR A 206 -0.51 15.99 -20.86
C THR A 206 -1.19 14.85 -21.61
N ASP A 207 -1.56 13.78 -20.92
CA ASP A 207 -2.13 12.55 -21.50
C ASP A 207 -3.67 12.53 -21.54
N GLY A 208 -4.33 13.61 -21.09
CA GLY A 208 -5.79 13.75 -21.11
C GLY A 208 -6.54 12.96 -20.02
N ARG A 209 -5.86 12.24 -19.16
CA ARG A 209 -6.51 11.51 -18.04
C ARG A 209 -7.01 12.51 -16.99
N ALA A 210 -8.30 12.44 -16.64
CA ALA A 210 -8.94 13.44 -15.78
C ALA A 210 -8.88 13.14 -14.28
N GLY A 211 -8.68 11.89 -13.87
CA GLY A 211 -8.78 11.47 -12.47
C GLY A 211 -7.56 10.72 -11.97
N ILE A 212 -7.51 10.52 -10.68
CA ILE A 212 -6.56 9.62 -10.02
C ILE A 212 -7.29 8.87 -8.91
N ASP A 213 -7.04 7.58 -8.81
CA ASP A 213 -7.60 6.78 -7.73
C ASP A 213 -6.80 6.94 -6.44
N LEU A 214 -7.47 6.96 -5.30
CA LEU A 214 -6.84 7.09 -4.00
C LEU A 214 -7.26 5.93 -3.10
N THR A 215 -6.30 5.12 -2.72
CA THR A 215 -6.44 4.04 -1.75
C THR A 215 -5.56 4.31 -0.53
N GLN A 216 -5.97 3.80 0.63
CA GLN A 216 -5.19 3.92 1.86
C GLN A 216 -5.27 2.65 2.67
N ILE A 217 -4.12 2.19 3.17
CA ILE A 217 -4.07 1.07 4.09
C ILE A 217 -4.51 1.54 5.48
N VAL A 218 -5.51 0.86 6.04
CA VAL A 218 -6.03 1.13 7.39
C VAL A 218 -5.83 -0.10 8.27
N ALA A 219 -5.12 0.06 9.37
CA ALA A 219 -4.98 -0.98 10.39
C ALA A 219 -6.33 -1.18 11.09
N CYS A 220 -6.84 -2.42 11.09
CA CYS A 220 -8.17 -2.75 11.57
C CYS A 220 -8.14 -3.88 12.59
N SER A 221 -8.90 -3.72 13.67
CA SER A 221 -9.18 -4.79 14.63
C SER A 221 -10.57 -4.59 15.22
N VAL A 222 -11.38 -5.65 15.28
CA VAL A 222 -12.75 -5.58 15.76
C VAL A 222 -13.01 -6.62 16.86
N ASN A 223 -13.65 -6.19 17.93
CA ASN A 223 -14.19 -7.07 18.96
C ASN A 223 -15.40 -6.37 19.61
N ASP A 224 -16.61 -6.89 19.39
CA ASP A 224 -17.84 -6.33 19.96
C ASP A 224 -18.01 -6.69 21.44
N ASP A 225 -17.45 -7.83 21.89
CA ASP A 225 -17.52 -8.28 23.29
C ASP A 225 -16.49 -7.55 24.17
N ASP A 226 -15.29 -7.25 23.63
CA ASP A 226 -14.22 -6.49 24.28
C ASP A 226 -13.54 -5.52 23.30
N PRO A 227 -14.13 -4.34 23.09
CA PRO A 227 -13.54 -3.33 22.19
C PRO A 227 -12.13 -2.87 22.60
N GLN A 228 -11.76 -2.99 23.90
CA GLN A 228 -10.43 -2.62 24.35
C GLN A 228 -9.35 -3.59 23.83
N GLU A 229 -9.65 -4.89 23.75
CA GLU A 229 -8.73 -5.87 23.12
C GLU A 229 -8.38 -5.46 21.68
N ALA A 230 -9.39 -5.03 20.90
CA ALA A 230 -9.18 -4.58 19.52
C ALA A 230 -8.35 -3.28 19.46
N ILE A 231 -8.57 -2.35 20.37
CA ILE A 231 -7.77 -1.11 20.50
C ILE A 231 -6.33 -1.46 20.87
N ASP A 232 -6.10 -2.40 21.77
CA ASP A 232 -4.75 -2.78 22.22
C ASP A 232 -3.96 -3.49 21.12
N ALA A 233 -4.62 -4.29 20.27
CA ALA A 233 -3.99 -4.88 19.09
C ALA A 233 -3.49 -3.80 18.11
N CYS A 234 -4.29 -2.76 17.86
CA CYS A 234 -3.89 -1.62 17.04
C CYS A 234 -2.84 -0.73 17.72
N LYS A 235 -2.92 -0.58 19.05
CA LYS A 235 -1.93 0.17 19.84
C LYS A 235 -0.53 -0.45 19.74
N ALA A 236 -0.43 -1.77 19.85
CA ALA A 236 0.84 -2.48 19.71
C ALA A 236 1.46 -2.24 18.31
N PHE A 237 0.64 -2.26 17.27
CA PHE A 237 1.06 -1.97 15.91
C PHE A 237 1.52 -0.52 15.73
N LEU A 238 0.72 0.46 16.18
CA LEU A 238 1.06 1.88 16.11
C LEU A 238 2.35 2.18 16.86
N THR A 239 2.50 1.65 18.08
CA THR A 239 3.70 1.82 18.89
C THR A 239 4.95 1.37 18.12
N LEU A 240 4.93 0.14 17.60
CA LEU A 240 6.03 -0.39 16.79
C LEU A 240 6.31 0.48 15.55
N TYR A 241 5.27 0.94 14.86
CA TYR A 241 5.40 1.69 13.62
C TYR A 241 6.03 3.06 13.86
N LEU A 242 5.64 3.78 14.91
CA LEU A 242 6.22 5.06 15.31
C LEU A 242 7.69 4.93 15.74
N MET A 243 8.06 3.84 16.42
CA MET A 243 9.44 3.54 16.77
C MET A 243 10.33 3.30 15.56
N GLN A 244 9.78 2.73 14.49
CA GLN A 244 10.55 2.30 13.30
C GLN A 244 10.53 3.30 12.15
N GLN A 245 9.46 4.09 12.03
CA GLN A 245 9.25 5.03 10.93
C GLN A 245 8.84 6.42 11.44
N PRO A 246 9.75 7.12 12.14
CA PRO A 246 9.43 8.40 12.76
C PRO A 246 8.98 9.48 11.77
N HIS A 247 9.37 9.39 10.50
CA HIS A 247 8.94 10.33 9.46
C HIS A 247 7.42 10.29 9.18
N ILE A 248 6.75 9.17 9.46
CA ILE A 248 5.29 9.08 9.32
C ILE A 248 4.59 9.82 10.45
N ALA A 249 5.19 9.85 11.63
CA ALA A 249 4.63 10.55 12.79
C ALA A 249 4.32 12.03 12.49
N GLU A 250 5.17 12.72 11.72
CA GLU A 250 4.95 14.11 11.30
C GLU A 250 3.64 14.29 10.51
N HIS A 251 3.23 13.27 9.76
CA HIS A 251 2.01 13.28 8.96
C HIS A 251 0.77 12.80 9.73
N CYS A 252 0.98 12.05 10.83
CA CYS A 252 -0.10 11.56 11.69
C CYS A 252 -0.59 12.60 12.71
N GLY A 253 0.05 13.76 12.79
CA GLY A 253 -0.21 14.74 13.85
C GLY A 253 0.30 14.29 15.23
N VAL A 254 1.29 13.40 15.25
CA VAL A 254 1.95 12.92 16.47
C VAL A 254 3.04 13.92 16.86
N GLU A 255 3.04 14.35 18.11
CA GLU A 255 4.07 15.24 18.63
C GLU A 255 5.45 14.56 18.63
N ARG A 256 6.47 15.31 18.25
CA ARG A 256 7.84 14.79 18.17
C ARG A 256 8.34 14.25 19.51
N GLU A 257 7.94 14.87 20.62
CA GLU A 257 8.29 14.42 21.97
C GLU A 257 7.82 12.97 22.24
N LEU A 258 6.64 12.59 21.76
CA LEU A 258 6.18 11.20 21.87
C LEU A 258 7.08 10.25 21.08
N VAL A 259 7.46 10.63 19.86
CA VAL A 259 8.34 9.81 19.01
C VAL A 259 9.71 9.64 19.66
N ASP A 260 10.30 10.73 20.18
CA ASP A 260 11.60 10.72 20.85
C ASP A 260 11.55 9.79 22.09
N ARG A 261 10.51 9.88 22.90
CA ARG A 261 10.29 8.98 24.07
C ARG A 261 10.12 7.51 23.66
N LEU A 262 9.42 7.24 22.56
CA LEU A 262 9.30 5.88 22.04
C LEU A 262 10.64 5.33 21.56
N GLN A 263 11.43 6.16 20.89
CA GLN A 263 12.78 5.78 20.42
C GLN A 263 13.79 5.59 21.55
N GLU A 264 13.61 6.26 22.69
CA GLU A 264 14.38 6.00 23.91
C GLU A 264 14.14 4.58 24.46
N VAL A 265 12.94 4.03 24.26
CA VAL A 265 12.64 2.63 24.66
C VAL A 265 13.31 1.64 23.72
N ALA A 266 13.14 1.82 22.41
CA ALA A 266 13.82 1.07 21.35
C ALA A 266 13.60 1.72 19.97
N GLY A 267 14.61 1.53 19.10
CA GLY A 267 14.48 1.85 17.67
C GLY A 267 14.13 0.60 16.84
N TRP A 268 14.64 0.55 15.61
CA TRP A 268 14.50 -0.64 14.75
C TRP A 268 15.80 -1.47 14.77
N PRO A 269 15.72 -2.80 14.95
CA PRO A 269 14.52 -3.62 15.23
C PRO A 269 14.08 -3.52 16.70
N ALA A 270 12.78 -3.51 16.96
CA ALA A 270 12.20 -3.58 18.30
C ALA A 270 11.71 -5.00 18.61
N THR A 271 11.90 -5.44 19.85
CA THR A 271 11.39 -6.72 20.34
C THR A 271 9.94 -6.62 20.83
N PRO A 272 9.19 -7.74 20.98
CA PRO A 272 7.87 -7.71 21.59
C PRO A 272 7.85 -7.08 23.00
N GLU A 273 8.89 -7.29 23.78
CA GLU A 273 9.06 -6.72 25.11
C GLU A 273 9.24 -5.20 25.05
N ASP A 274 9.97 -4.70 24.07
CA ASP A 274 10.14 -3.25 23.84
C ASP A 274 8.79 -2.60 23.50
N ILE A 275 8.02 -3.23 22.61
CA ILE A 275 6.68 -2.77 22.24
C ILE A 275 5.79 -2.70 23.48
N LYS A 276 5.77 -3.76 24.29
CA LYS A 276 4.98 -3.82 25.53
C LYS A 276 5.35 -2.73 26.52
N ARG A 277 6.64 -2.40 26.66
CA ARG A 277 7.13 -1.31 27.51
C ARG A 277 6.73 0.08 26.99
N ALA A 278 6.70 0.25 25.68
CA ALA A 278 6.41 1.52 25.03
C ALA A 278 4.89 1.80 24.88
N MET A 279 4.05 0.77 24.79
CA MET A 279 2.58 0.90 24.61
C MET A 279 1.90 1.87 25.58
N PRO A 280 2.23 1.93 26.89
CA PRO A 280 1.62 2.88 27.82
C PRO A 280 1.82 4.36 27.46
N LEU A 281 2.83 4.68 26.64
CA LEU A 281 3.07 6.05 26.16
C LEU A 281 2.07 6.48 25.08
N VAL A 282 1.43 5.53 24.41
CA VAL A 282 0.49 5.77 23.29
C VAL A 282 -0.95 5.78 23.81
N SER A 283 -1.67 6.89 23.64
CA SER A 283 -3.05 7.00 24.10
C SER A 283 -4.03 6.24 23.19
N ASN A 284 -5.15 5.76 23.75
CA ASN A 284 -6.23 5.15 22.97
C ASN A 284 -6.81 6.14 21.92
N SER A 285 -6.91 7.42 22.28
CA SER A 285 -7.41 8.45 21.36
C SER A 285 -6.52 8.59 20.12
N LEU A 286 -5.19 8.53 20.28
CA LEU A 286 -4.27 8.54 19.15
C LEU A 286 -4.44 7.27 18.29
N VAL A 287 -4.55 6.10 18.92
CA VAL A 287 -4.80 4.83 18.19
C VAL A 287 -6.06 4.96 17.34
N GLN A 288 -7.18 5.35 17.92
CA GLN A 288 -8.47 5.48 17.23
C GLN A 288 -8.50 6.62 16.21
N SER A 289 -7.60 7.60 16.29
CA SER A 289 -7.52 8.66 15.29
C SER A 289 -6.96 8.16 13.95
N VAL A 290 -6.11 7.13 13.94
CA VAL A 290 -5.36 6.65 12.78
C VAL A 290 -5.63 5.17 12.43
N THR A 291 -6.45 4.46 13.18
CA THR A 291 -6.82 3.05 12.94
C THR A 291 -8.32 2.85 13.04
N ALA A 292 -8.84 1.79 12.40
CA ALA A 292 -10.23 1.38 12.51
C ALA A 292 -10.34 0.23 13.53
N CYS A 293 -10.52 0.58 14.80
CA CYS A 293 -10.51 -0.39 15.90
C CYS A 293 -11.58 -0.13 16.97
N GLY A 294 -11.94 -1.19 17.69
CA GLY A 294 -12.96 -1.18 18.71
C GLY A 294 -14.13 -2.11 18.37
N SER A 295 -15.38 -1.68 18.59
CA SER A 295 -16.54 -2.41 18.11
C SER A 295 -16.65 -2.36 16.59
N THR A 296 -17.48 -3.23 16.01
CA THR A 296 -17.78 -3.24 14.56
C THR A 296 -18.25 -1.86 14.08
N SER A 297 -19.18 -1.22 14.82
CA SER A 297 -19.66 0.13 14.46
C SER A 297 -18.52 1.16 14.47
N GLN A 298 -17.72 1.21 15.52
CA GLN A 298 -16.61 2.16 15.64
C GLN A 298 -15.59 1.99 14.50
N ALA A 299 -15.22 0.77 14.18
CA ALA A 299 -14.27 0.48 13.11
C ALA A 299 -14.85 0.82 11.74
N PHE A 300 -16.12 0.52 11.49
CA PHE A 300 -16.79 0.84 10.23
C PHE A 300 -16.97 2.34 10.04
N ASP A 301 -17.39 3.08 11.07
CA ASP A 301 -17.50 4.54 11.04
C ASP A 301 -16.15 5.20 10.71
N LYS A 302 -15.05 4.63 11.24
CA LYS A 302 -13.71 5.10 10.90
C LYS A 302 -13.38 4.85 9.41
N LEU A 303 -13.70 3.69 8.85
CA LEU A 303 -13.51 3.41 7.42
C LEU A 303 -14.35 4.35 6.56
N MET A 304 -15.59 4.64 6.97
CA MET A 304 -16.46 5.62 6.32
C MET A 304 -15.84 7.02 6.35
N SER A 305 -15.24 7.44 7.47
CA SER A 305 -14.58 8.76 7.56
C SER A 305 -13.40 8.91 6.59
N TYR A 306 -12.67 7.85 6.28
CA TYR A 306 -11.66 7.84 5.21
C TYR A 306 -12.30 7.97 3.83
N HIS A 307 -13.40 7.25 3.60
CA HIS A 307 -14.11 7.32 2.32
C HIS A 307 -14.68 8.72 2.08
N GLU A 308 -15.33 9.32 3.05
CA GLU A 308 -15.85 10.69 3.00
C GLU A 308 -14.75 11.73 2.78
N ALA A 309 -13.56 11.51 3.35
CA ALA A 309 -12.39 12.35 3.12
C ALA A 309 -11.80 12.22 1.69
N GLY A 310 -12.23 11.20 0.92
CA GLY A 310 -11.87 11.01 -0.49
C GLY A 310 -11.04 9.78 -0.79
N VAL A 311 -10.83 8.87 0.15
CA VAL A 311 -10.28 7.54 -0.13
C VAL A 311 -11.37 6.73 -0.84
N ARG A 312 -11.18 6.40 -2.12
CA ARG A 312 -12.16 5.63 -2.86
C ARG A 312 -12.36 4.24 -2.28
N CYS A 313 -11.27 3.58 -1.94
CA CYS A 313 -11.27 2.22 -1.40
C CYS A 313 -10.32 2.14 -0.20
N PRO A 314 -10.83 2.14 1.04
CA PRO A 314 -10.05 1.79 2.22
C PRO A 314 -9.57 0.34 2.14
N ILE A 315 -8.28 0.12 2.43
CA ILE A 315 -7.63 -1.18 2.34
C ILE A 315 -7.41 -1.72 3.75
N ILE A 316 -8.19 -2.72 4.14
CA ILE A 316 -8.16 -3.31 5.48
C ILE A 316 -6.88 -4.11 5.68
N SER A 317 -6.11 -3.79 6.72
CA SER A 317 -5.02 -4.62 7.23
C SER A 317 -5.38 -5.15 8.61
N THR A 318 -5.63 -6.44 8.70
CA THR A 318 -6.16 -7.07 9.91
C THR A 318 -5.11 -7.25 11.00
N LEU A 319 -5.47 -6.87 12.23
CA LEU A 319 -4.72 -7.09 13.46
C LEU A 319 -5.57 -7.87 14.46
N GLY A 320 -4.95 -8.41 15.50
CA GLY A 320 -5.65 -9.22 16.49
C GLY A 320 -6.31 -10.46 15.86
N ASP A 321 -7.58 -10.68 16.15
CA ASP A 321 -8.40 -11.73 15.54
C ASP A 321 -8.81 -11.33 14.12
N LYS A 322 -8.13 -11.91 13.14
CA LYS A 322 -8.26 -11.56 11.72
C LYS A 322 -9.58 -12.02 11.10
N GLU A 323 -10.06 -13.19 11.50
CA GLU A 323 -11.29 -13.77 10.99
C GLU A 323 -12.50 -12.96 11.48
N ARG A 324 -12.56 -12.68 12.78
CA ARG A 324 -13.56 -11.83 13.38
C ARG A 324 -13.56 -10.45 12.73
N THR A 325 -12.41 -9.82 12.62
CA THR A 325 -12.28 -8.48 12.01
C THR A 325 -12.79 -8.45 10.58
N LEU A 326 -12.37 -9.38 9.72
CA LEU A 326 -12.82 -9.42 8.33
C LEU A 326 -14.30 -9.73 8.20
N THR A 327 -14.82 -10.68 8.98
CA THR A 327 -16.22 -11.06 8.93
C THR A 327 -17.13 -9.91 9.33
N SER A 328 -16.81 -9.26 10.45
CA SER A 328 -17.60 -8.12 10.97
C SER A 328 -17.61 -6.95 9.98
N LEU A 329 -16.44 -6.56 9.45
CA LEU A 329 -16.36 -5.45 8.49
C LEU A 329 -16.99 -5.77 7.13
N ALA A 330 -16.88 -7.02 6.66
CA ALA A 330 -17.54 -7.44 5.43
C ALA A 330 -19.07 -7.43 5.55
N MET A 331 -19.61 -7.78 6.71
CA MET A 331 -21.05 -7.69 7.00
C MET A 331 -21.51 -6.23 7.06
N ALA A 332 -20.82 -5.39 7.85
CA ALA A 332 -21.17 -3.97 7.99
C ALA A 332 -21.13 -3.21 6.64
N ALA A 333 -20.24 -3.60 5.73
CA ALA A 333 -20.14 -2.96 4.42
C ALA A 333 -21.26 -3.39 3.43
N LYS A 334 -22.02 -4.46 3.72
CA LYS A 334 -23.16 -4.92 2.90
C LYS A 334 -24.47 -4.23 3.30
N ASP A 335 -24.62 -3.91 4.59
CA ASP A 335 -25.78 -3.23 5.18
C ASP A 335 -25.77 -1.73 4.89
#